data_b906701cfb1e4cda51eeeb302e60b9c2
#
_entry.id   b906701cfb1e4cda51eeeb302e60b9c2
#
_cell.length_a   1.000
_cell.length_b   1.000
_cell.length_c   1.000
_cell.angle_alpha   90.00
_cell.angle_beta   90.00
_cell.angle_gamma   90.00
#
_symmetry.space_group_name_H-M   'P 1'
#
loop_
_entity.id
_entity.type
_entity.pdbx_description
1 polymer ?
#
loop_
_entity_poly.entity_id
_entity_poly.type
_entity_poly.pdbx_seq_one_letter_code
_entity_poly.pdbx_strand_id
1 'polypeptide(L)'
;METKLEQFNKKRDMLNGILSRHMGRNMKQFMDLDWRTYSGGAVPEKYKELMGLVASLALRCDDCINYHISQCLKLGVTDEEFEETLAIGLIVGGSITIPHIRRAVEVWDEETSPKVKLFAQLDVKVDEILKNEAAPTEKLQSICNLMVDNVSHYNWFGFYMTDSADDKMLVLGPFTGESTDHVRIPFGKGICGQAAQTGSTFLVDDVTKENNYLSCSINVKSEIVVPIIKNGRVIGELDIDSHQAGAFDQYDKKFLESVCDKLLVIL
;
A
#
# COMPACT_ATOMS: atom_id res chain seq x y z
N MET A 1 -4.08 2.05 6.48
CA MET A 1 -2.82 1.26 6.16
C MET A 1 -1.61 2.06 6.61
N GLU A 2 -0.73 1.48 7.43
CA GLU A 2 0.44 2.17 7.99
C GLU A 2 1.61 2.17 6.99
N THR A 3 2.22 3.35 6.72
CA THR A 3 3.36 3.47 5.81
C THR A 3 4.67 3.01 6.46
N LYS A 4 5.70 2.74 5.64
CA LYS A 4 7.04 2.39 6.14
C LYS A 4 7.64 3.49 7.00
N LEU A 5 7.39 4.75 6.64
CA LEU A 5 7.87 5.90 7.39
C LEU A 5 7.15 6.07 8.73
N GLU A 6 5.85 5.81 8.77
CA GLU A 6 5.09 5.79 10.03
C GLU A 6 5.60 4.70 10.98
N GLN A 7 5.84 3.48 10.47
CA GLN A 7 6.42 2.37 11.25
C GLN A 7 7.81 2.72 11.77
N PHE A 8 8.66 3.31 10.92
CA PHE A 8 9.99 3.80 11.31
C PHE A 8 9.88 4.85 12.43
N ASN A 9 9.03 5.87 12.27
CA ASN A 9 8.86 6.95 13.25
C ASN A 9 8.37 6.41 14.60
N LYS A 10 7.37 5.55 14.62
CA LYS A 10 6.88 4.90 15.86
C LYS A 10 7.98 4.11 16.57
N LYS A 11 8.71 3.28 15.82
CA LYS A 11 9.84 2.50 16.37
C LYS A 11 10.93 3.42 16.92
N ARG A 12 11.29 4.47 16.17
CA ARG A 12 12.29 5.46 16.57
C ARG A 12 11.88 6.18 17.85
N ASP A 13 10.64 6.62 17.97
CA ASP A 13 10.13 7.32 19.15
C ASP A 13 10.14 6.41 20.39
N MET A 14 9.72 5.15 20.23
CA MET A 14 9.81 4.15 21.31
C MET A 14 11.26 3.96 21.77
N LEU A 15 12.20 3.79 20.82
CA LEU A 15 13.63 3.58 21.12
C LEU A 15 14.26 4.85 21.74
N ASN A 16 13.91 6.04 21.29
CA ASN A 16 14.33 7.31 21.88
C ASN A 16 13.84 7.44 23.32
N GLY A 17 12.62 7.00 23.61
CA GLY A 17 12.07 6.93 24.97
C GLY A 17 12.88 6.00 25.89
N ILE A 18 13.36 4.87 25.36
CA ILE A 18 14.27 3.96 26.10
C ILE A 18 15.65 4.61 26.26
N LEU A 19 16.23 5.11 25.18
CA LEU A 19 17.55 5.72 25.17
C LEU A 19 17.66 6.90 26.14
N SER A 20 16.62 7.74 26.22
CA SER A 20 16.60 8.93 27.09
C SER A 20 16.86 8.61 28.57
N ARG A 21 16.47 7.40 29.03
CA ARG A 21 16.69 6.92 30.40
C ARG A 21 18.14 6.52 30.67
N HIS A 22 18.91 6.28 29.63
CA HIS A 22 20.32 5.86 29.70
C HIS A 22 21.31 6.94 29.26
N MET A 23 20.81 8.10 28.75
CA MET A 23 21.66 9.19 28.28
C MET A 23 22.30 9.95 29.45
N GLY A 24 23.61 9.88 29.52
CA GLY A 24 24.43 10.77 30.35
C GLY A 24 24.60 12.17 29.73
N ARG A 25 25.36 13.02 30.44
CA ARG A 25 25.57 14.43 30.04
C ARG A 25 26.05 14.58 28.60
N ASN A 26 27.06 13.82 28.20
CA ASN A 26 27.71 13.97 26.89
C ASN A 26 26.75 13.59 25.74
N MET A 27 25.96 12.52 25.91
CA MET A 27 24.98 12.13 24.89
C MET A 27 23.87 13.19 24.76
N LYS A 28 23.39 13.75 25.87
CA LYS A 28 22.39 14.84 25.84
C LYS A 28 22.93 16.07 25.13
N GLN A 29 24.20 16.44 25.40
CA GLN A 29 24.86 17.57 24.73
C GLN A 29 25.04 17.31 23.23
N PHE A 30 25.35 16.08 22.82
CA PHE A 30 25.44 15.72 21.41
C PHE A 30 24.09 15.86 20.71
N MET A 31 23.01 15.31 21.28
CA MET A 31 21.67 15.41 20.72
C MET A 31 21.18 16.88 20.59
N ASP A 32 21.49 17.70 21.60
CA ASP A 32 21.17 19.13 21.56
C ASP A 32 22.00 19.87 20.49
N LEU A 33 23.27 19.54 20.33
CA LEU A 33 24.12 20.08 19.29
C LEU A 33 23.62 19.69 17.89
N ASP A 34 23.26 18.42 17.70
CA ASP A 34 22.71 17.89 16.45
C ASP A 34 21.46 18.67 16.06
N TRP A 35 20.46 18.76 16.97
CA TRP A 35 19.25 19.52 16.73
C TRP A 35 19.52 20.99 16.37
N ARG A 36 20.40 21.69 17.10
CA ARG A 36 20.77 23.08 16.80
C ARG A 36 21.48 23.24 15.49
N THR A 37 22.27 22.24 15.09
CA THR A 37 23.00 22.27 13.82
C THR A 37 22.03 22.22 12.62
N TYR A 38 20.99 21.38 12.71
CA TYR A 38 19.97 21.29 11.66
C TYR A 38 18.96 22.41 11.69
N SER A 39 18.76 23.09 12.82
CA SER A 39 17.85 24.27 12.89
C SER A 39 18.28 25.37 11.94
N GLY A 40 17.29 26.17 11.45
CA GLY A 40 17.49 27.22 10.47
C GLY A 40 18.51 28.28 10.93
N GLY A 41 19.29 28.81 9.98
CA GLY A 41 20.31 29.82 10.16
C GLY A 41 20.61 30.50 8.82
N ALA A 42 21.88 30.80 8.53
CA ALA A 42 22.29 31.31 7.23
C ALA A 42 21.93 30.32 6.09
N VAL A 43 21.96 29.02 6.38
CA VAL A 43 21.41 27.99 5.54
C VAL A 43 20.03 27.61 6.11
N PRO A 44 18.93 27.71 5.32
CA PRO A 44 17.61 27.25 5.75
C PRO A 44 17.60 25.77 6.14
N GLU A 45 16.73 25.41 7.09
CA GLU A 45 16.58 24.05 7.63
C GLU A 45 16.37 23.00 6.51
N LYS A 46 15.49 23.29 5.56
CA LYS A 46 15.21 22.46 4.39
C LYS A 46 16.51 21.99 3.69
N TYR A 47 17.42 22.90 3.40
CA TYR A 47 18.65 22.55 2.71
C TYR A 47 19.63 21.77 3.60
N LYS A 48 19.60 21.99 4.91
CA LYS A 48 20.40 21.18 5.84
C LYS A 48 19.92 19.74 5.89
N GLU A 49 18.60 19.52 5.87
CA GLU A 49 18.03 18.18 5.80
C GLU A 49 18.37 17.46 4.48
N LEU A 50 18.34 18.17 3.34
CA LEU A 50 18.82 17.63 2.06
C LEU A 50 20.31 17.29 2.09
N MET A 51 21.16 18.12 2.71
CA MET A 51 22.59 17.82 2.92
C MET A 51 22.78 16.58 3.81
N GLY A 52 21.95 16.45 4.87
CA GLY A 52 21.95 15.28 5.75
C GLY A 52 21.54 14.01 5.00
N LEU A 53 20.57 14.12 4.10
CA LEU A 53 20.14 13.00 3.23
C LEU A 53 21.28 12.54 2.31
N VAL A 54 22.00 13.46 1.64
CA VAL A 54 23.19 13.14 0.81
C VAL A 54 24.24 12.43 1.65
N ALA A 55 24.57 12.96 2.82
CA ALA A 55 25.56 12.36 3.71
C ALA A 55 25.14 10.95 4.17
N SER A 56 23.86 10.77 4.51
CA SER A 56 23.29 9.50 4.95
C SER A 56 23.30 8.44 3.85
N LEU A 57 23.05 8.84 2.60
CA LEU A 57 23.20 7.98 1.42
C LEU A 57 24.65 7.52 1.23
N ALA A 58 25.59 8.47 1.27
CA ALA A 58 27.03 8.16 1.13
C ALA A 58 27.52 7.24 2.25
N LEU A 59 27.02 7.43 3.48
CA LEU A 59 27.31 6.59 4.64
C LEU A 59 26.50 5.29 4.70
N ARG A 60 25.50 5.13 3.84
CA ARG A 60 24.63 3.94 3.73
C ARG A 60 23.87 3.63 5.03
N CYS A 61 23.36 4.66 5.68
CA CYS A 61 22.60 4.56 6.93
C CYS A 61 21.09 4.68 6.63
N ASP A 62 20.40 3.57 6.45
CA ASP A 62 18.97 3.57 6.10
C ASP A 62 18.11 4.29 7.16
N ASP A 63 18.39 4.13 8.45
CA ASP A 63 17.67 4.85 9.50
C ASP A 63 17.89 6.36 9.43
N CYS A 64 19.12 6.81 9.09
CA CYS A 64 19.40 8.23 8.88
C CYS A 64 18.70 8.76 7.63
N ILE A 65 18.66 7.98 6.55
CA ILE A 65 17.97 8.30 5.31
C ILE A 65 16.47 8.50 5.61
N ASN A 66 15.82 7.55 6.27
CA ASN A 66 14.39 7.64 6.65
C ASN A 66 14.11 8.86 7.55
N TYR A 67 15.01 9.16 8.47
CA TYR A 67 14.88 10.35 9.32
C TYR A 67 14.90 11.63 8.48
N HIS A 68 15.88 11.81 7.60
CA HIS A 68 15.98 12.99 6.76
C HIS A 68 14.82 13.09 5.76
N ILE A 69 14.35 11.97 5.20
CA ILE A 69 13.12 11.94 4.38
C ILE A 69 11.93 12.47 5.19
N SER A 70 11.76 12.01 6.43
CA SER A 70 10.68 12.48 7.31
C SER A 70 10.73 13.99 7.56
N GLN A 71 11.92 14.57 7.71
CA GLN A 71 12.08 16.03 7.86
C GLN A 71 11.87 16.76 6.52
N CYS A 72 12.40 16.24 5.42
CA CYS A 72 12.20 16.80 4.08
C CYS A 72 10.71 16.92 3.71
N LEU A 73 9.90 15.91 3.99
CA LEU A 73 8.45 15.93 3.78
C LEU A 73 7.79 17.04 4.61
N LYS A 74 8.13 17.18 5.89
CA LYS A 74 7.59 18.24 6.77
C LYS A 74 7.96 19.65 6.32
N LEU A 75 9.14 19.79 5.69
CA LEU A 75 9.68 21.08 5.20
C LEU A 75 9.26 21.40 3.76
N GLY A 76 8.42 20.56 3.14
CA GLY A 76 7.87 20.77 1.81
C GLY A 76 8.93 20.68 0.71
N VAL A 77 9.85 19.72 0.82
CA VAL A 77 10.76 19.35 -0.29
C VAL A 77 9.91 18.82 -1.44
N THR A 78 10.19 19.26 -2.67
CA THR A 78 9.49 18.79 -3.87
C THR A 78 10.09 17.50 -4.40
N ASP A 79 9.36 16.83 -5.30
CA ASP A 79 9.86 15.61 -5.95
C ASP A 79 11.15 15.88 -6.76
N GLU A 80 11.24 17.05 -7.40
CA GLU A 80 12.43 17.46 -8.16
C GLU A 80 13.63 17.73 -7.24
N GLU A 81 13.42 18.43 -6.12
CA GLU A 81 14.48 18.68 -5.13
C GLU A 81 14.98 17.37 -4.50
N PHE A 82 14.07 16.41 -4.27
CA PHE A 82 14.41 15.10 -3.75
C PHE A 82 15.24 14.30 -4.76
N GLU A 83 14.80 14.23 -6.03
CA GLU A 83 15.50 13.54 -7.12
C GLU A 83 16.91 14.07 -7.31
N GLU A 84 17.08 15.42 -7.45
CA GLU A 84 18.40 16.04 -7.58
C GLU A 84 19.31 15.74 -6.38
N THR A 85 18.74 15.68 -5.16
CA THR A 85 19.48 15.32 -3.95
C THR A 85 19.98 13.87 -4.00
N LEU A 86 19.13 12.93 -4.47
CA LEU A 86 19.52 11.53 -4.66
C LEU A 86 20.64 11.41 -5.71
N ALA A 87 20.56 12.19 -6.80
CA ALA A 87 21.60 12.22 -7.84
C ALA A 87 22.96 12.67 -7.28
N ILE A 88 22.99 13.69 -6.42
CA ILE A 88 24.20 14.11 -5.70
C ILE A 88 24.71 12.96 -4.80
N GLY A 89 23.80 12.33 -4.04
CA GLY A 89 24.14 11.19 -3.18
C GLY A 89 24.77 10.03 -3.96
N LEU A 90 24.25 9.75 -5.17
CA LEU A 90 24.79 8.73 -6.06
C LEU A 90 26.20 9.08 -6.56
N ILE A 91 26.42 10.34 -6.98
CA ILE A 91 27.76 10.79 -7.45
C ILE A 91 28.79 10.71 -6.32
N VAL A 92 28.43 11.14 -5.11
CA VAL A 92 29.35 11.14 -3.96
C VAL A 92 29.63 9.73 -3.45
N GLY A 93 28.60 8.91 -3.32
CA GLY A 93 28.70 7.57 -2.71
C GLY A 93 28.99 6.44 -3.72
N GLY A 94 28.79 6.68 -5.03
CA GLY A 94 28.97 5.69 -6.08
C GLY A 94 27.85 4.65 -6.15
N SER A 95 27.98 3.67 -7.04
CA SER A 95 26.95 2.67 -7.33
C SER A 95 26.50 1.82 -6.13
N ILE A 96 27.32 1.75 -5.10
CA ILE A 96 26.99 1.03 -3.85
C ILE A 96 25.82 1.68 -3.09
N THR A 97 25.47 2.93 -3.40
CA THR A 97 24.31 3.64 -2.81
C THR A 97 22.99 3.26 -3.50
N ILE A 98 23.00 2.65 -4.68
CA ILE A 98 21.80 2.32 -5.44
C ILE A 98 20.76 1.52 -4.63
N PRO A 99 21.12 0.48 -3.84
CA PRO A 99 20.15 -0.23 -3.03
C PRO A 99 19.47 0.66 -1.96
N HIS A 100 20.21 1.65 -1.40
CA HIS A 100 19.69 2.61 -0.43
C HIS A 100 18.79 3.64 -1.11
N ILE A 101 19.15 4.11 -2.31
CA ILE A 101 18.33 5.02 -3.13
C ILE A 101 16.99 4.36 -3.47
N ARG A 102 16.97 3.08 -3.88
CA ARG A 102 15.72 2.36 -4.16
C ARG A 102 14.78 2.36 -2.96
N ARG A 103 15.30 2.11 -1.76
CA ARG A 103 14.50 2.17 -0.52
C ARG A 103 14.05 3.58 -0.17
N ALA A 104 14.92 4.58 -0.40
CA ALA A 104 14.58 5.99 -0.19
C ALA A 104 13.42 6.44 -1.11
N VAL A 105 13.49 6.08 -2.39
CA VAL A 105 12.43 6.37 -3.39
C VAL A 105 11.14 5.66 -3.01
N GLU A 106 11.20 4.39 -2.61
CA GLU A 106 10.02 3.65 -2.17
C GLU A 106 9.31 4.33 -0.98
N VAL A 107 10.07 4.81 0.02
CA VAL A 107 9.53 5.54 1.17
C VAL A 107 8.95 6.89 0.74
N TRP A 108 9.64 7.63 -0.12
CA TRP A 108 9.18 8.91 -0.62
C TRP A 108 7.89 8.78 -1.43
N ASP A 109 7.85 7.84 -2.36
CA ASP A 109 6.68 7.57 -3.21
C ASP A 109 5.46 7.14 -2.36
N GLU A 110 5.66 6.30 -1.36
CA GLU A 110 4.59 5.89 -0.43
C GLU A 110 3.98 7.09 0.33
N GLU A 111 4.76 8.14 0.62
CA GLU A 111 4.30 9.34 1.35
C GLU A 111 3.75 10.45 0.42
N THR A 112 4.20 10.52 -0.82
CA THR A 112 3.82 11.59 -1.75
C THR A 112 2.74 11.18 -2.74
N SER A 113 2.62 9.88 -3.05
CA SER A 113 1.68 9.34 -4.03
C SER A 113 0.22 9.75 -3.75
N PRO A 114 -0.47 10.37 -4.72
CA PRO A 114 -1.90 10.65 -4.61
C PRO A 114 -2.74 9.38 -4.44
N LYS A 115 -2.31 8.26 -5.05
CA LYS A 115 -2.96 6.96 -4.95
C LYS A 115 -2.93 6.44 -3.51
N VAL A 116 -1.77 6.48 -2.85
CA VAL A 116 -1.62 6.03 -1.46
C VAL A 116 -2.45 6.88 -0.51
N LYS A 117 -2.47 8.20 -0.71
CA LYS A 117 -3.33 9.13 0.06
C LYS A 117 -4.81 8.83 -0.12
N LEU A 118 -5.24 8.55 -1.35
CA LEU A 118 -6.61 8.13 -1.63
C LEU A 118 -6.94 6.83 -0.90
N PHE A 119 -6.08 5.82 -1.01
CA PHE A 119 -6.30 4.53 -0.35
C PHE A 119 -6.33 4.65 1.18
N ALA A 120 -5.51 5.50 1.78
CA ALA A 120 -5.58 5.78 3.22
C ALA A 120 -6.94 6.40 3.63
N GLN A 121 -7.51 7.29 2.81
CA GLN A 121 -8.84 7.86 3.05
C GLN A 121 -9.95 6.81 2.89
N LEU A 122 -9.85 5.95 1.87
CA LEU A 122 -10.80 4.86 1.65
C LEU A 122 -10.73 3.82 2.76
N ASP A 123 -9.54 3.51 3.28
CA ASP A 123 -9.32 2.60 4.39
C ASP A 123 -10.08 3.03 5.67
N VAL A 124 -10.09 4.34 5.97
CA VAL A 124 -10.89 4.92 7.07
C VAL A 124 -12.38 4.75 6.81
N LYS A 125 -12.86 5.03 5.58
CA LYS A 125 -14.28 4.86 5.22
C LYS A 125 -14.72 3.40 5.28
N VAL A 126 -13.85 2.44 4.91
CA VAL A 126 -14.11 1.01 5.10
C VAL A 126 -14.31 0.69 6.58
N ASP A 127 -13.45 1.21 7.48
CA ASP A 127 -13.63 1.02 8.91
C ASP A 127 -14.96 1.59 9.44
N GLU A 128 -15.43 2.72 8.91
CA GLU A 128 -16.71 3.30 9.25
C GLU A 128 -17.88 2.42 8.78
N ILE A 129 -17.82 1.88 7.54
CA ILE A 129 -18.81 0.94 7.03
C ILE A 129 -18.86 -0.32 7.89
N LEU A 130 -17.70 -0.86 8.27
CA LEU A 130 -17.64 -2.10 9.07
C LEU A 130 -18.19 -1.92 10.48
N LYS A 131 -18.11 -0.71 11.06
CA LYS A 131 -18.62 -0.40 12.40
C LYS A 131 -20.12 -0.12 12.47
N ASN A 132 -20.78 0.19 11.35
CA ASN A 132 -22.22 0.47 11.37
C ASN A 132 -23.05 -0.80 11.68
N GLU A 133 -24.35 -0.65 11.90
CA GLU A 133 -25.25 -1.76 12.26
C GLU A 133 -25.89 -2.48 11.06
N ALA A 134 -25.49 -2.15 9.82
CA ALA A 134 -26.03 -2.77 8.61
C ALA A 134 -25.67 -4.27 8.52
N ALA A 135 -26.47 -5.02 7.77
CA ALA A 135 -26.20 -6.44 7.52
C ALA A 135 -24.87 -6.64 6.75
N PRO A 136 -24.16 -7.78 6.94
CA PRO A 136 -22.90 -8.03 6.25
C PRO A 136 -22.98 -7.82 4.74
N THR A 137 -24.02 -8.28 4.07
CA THR A 137 -24.23 -8.10 2.63
C THR A 137 -24.36 -6.63 2.23
N GLU A 138 -25.04 -5.82 3.03
CA GLU A 138 -25.18 -4.37 2.78
C GLU A 138 -23.85 -3.64 2.97
N LYS A 139 -23.03 -4.07 3.94
CA LYS A 139 -21.67 -3.54 4.14
C LYS A 139 -20.79 -3.85 2.94
N LEU A 140 -20.80 -5.11 2.44
CA LEU A 140 -20.06 -5.49 1.25
C LEU A 140 -20.49 -4.66 0.03
N GLN A 141 -21.82 -4.47 -0.19
CA GLN A 141 -22.31 -3.64 -1.29
C GLN A 141 -21.86 -2.17 -1.14
N SER A 142 -21.87 -1.64 0.08
CA SER A 142 -21.41 -0.27 0.35
C SER A 142 -19.91 -0.10 0.06
N ILE A 143 -19.11 -1.13 0.32
CA ILE A 143 -17.68 -1.15 -0.03
C ILE A 143 -17.52 -1.21 -1.55
N CYS A 144 -18.26 -2.05 -2.28
CA CYS A 144 -18.21 -2.07 -3.75
C CYS A 144 -18.49 -0.68 -4.35
N ASN A 145 -19.57 -0.03 -3.91
CA ASN A 145 -19.92 1.31 -4.37
C ASN A 145 -18.82 2.34 -4.03
N LEU A 146 -18.33 2.32 -2.79
CA LEU A 146 -17.24 3.21 -2.35
C LEU A 146 -16.01 3.12 -3.24
N MET A 147 -15.62 1.89 -3.62
CA MET A 147 -14.40 1.68 -4.43
C MET A 147 -14.60 2.15 -5.87
N VAL A 148 -15.68 1.74 -6.52
CA VAL A 148 -15.98 2.14 -7.92
C VAL A 148 -16.17 3.65 -8.05
N ASP A 149 -16.82 4.30 -7.07
CA ASP A 149 -17.06 5.75 -7.09
C ASP A 149 -15.79 6.60 -6.91
N ASN A 150 -14.74 6.05 -6.28
CA ASN A 150 -13.56 6.82 -5.92
C ASN A 150 -12.27 6.40 -6.65
N VAL A 151 -12.20 5.20 -7.21
CA VAL A 151 -11.01 4.69 -7.90
C VAL A 151 -11.31 4.49 -9.38
N SER A 152 -10.86 5.42 -10.22
CA SER A 152 -11.28 5.54 -11.62
C SER A 152 -10.97 4.35 -12.52
N HIS A 153 -10.02 3.52 -12.13
CA HIS A 153 -9.64 2.31 -12.87
C HIS A 153 -10.30 1.03 -12.33
N TYR A 154 -11.12 1.10 -11.28
CA TYR A 154 -11.94 -0.01 -10.80
C TYR A 154 -13.28 0.03 -11.53
N ASN A 155 -13.34 -0.62 -12.71
CA ASN A 155 -14.53 -0.58 -13.55
C ASN A 155 -15.59 -1.59 -13.11
N TRP A 156 -15.15 -2.67 -12.47
CA TRP A 156 -15.96 -3.66 -11.79
C TRP A 156 -15.31 -4.01 -10.45
N PHE A 157 -16.12 -4.14 -9.41
CA PHE A 157 -15.63 -4.49 -8.07
C PHE A 157 -16.68 -5.35 -7.38
N GLY A 158 -16.32 -6.56 -7.00
CA GLY A 158 -17.26 -7.48 -6.40
C GLY A 158 -16.64 -8.55 -5.52
N PHE A 159 -17.52 -9.25 -4.83
CA PHE A 159 -17.16 -10.35 -3.95
C PHE A 159 -17.71 -11.66 -4.50
N TYR A 160 -16.87 -12.68 -4.48
CA TYR A 160 -17.31 -14.07 -4.59
C TYR A 160 -17.14 -14.75 -3.25
N MET A 161 -18.17 -15.46 -2.80
CA MET A 161 -18.13 -16.19 -1.53
C MET A 161 -18.08 -17.68 -1.78
N THR A 162 -17.33 -18.43 -0.97
CA THR A 162 -17.33 -19.89 -1.05
C THR A 162 -18.73 -20.43 -0.72
N ASP A 163 -19.24 -21.32 -1.57
CA ASP A 163 -20.57 -21.92 -1.40
C ASP A 163 -20.62 -22.79 -0.13
N SER A 164 -21.63 -22.62 0.69
CA SER A 164 -21.82 -23.41 1.91
C SER A 164 -22.11 -24.90 1.64
N ALA A 165 -22.57 -25.24 0.43
CA ALA A 165 -22.88 -26.60 0.01
C ALA A 165 -21.72 -27.27 -0.75
N ASP A 166 -20.79 -26.48 -1.30
CA ASP A 166 -19.61 -26.97 -2.06
C ASP A 166 -18.41 -26.06 -1.80
N ASP A 167 -17.50 -26.49 -0.94
CA ASP A 167 -16.31 -25.73 -0.53
C ASP A 167 -15.25 -25.53 -1.63
N LYS A 168 -15.53 -26.00 -2.86
CA LYS A 168 -14.74 -25.79 -4.08
C LYS A 168 -15.48 -24.93 -5.14
N MET A 169 -16.52 -24.23 -4.75
CA MET A 169 -17.33 -23.39 -5.61
C MET A 169 -17.41 -21.98 -5.04
N LEU A 170 -17.13 -21.00 -5.88
CA LEU A 170 -17.38 -19.59 -5.61
C LEU A 170 -18.78 -19.20 -6.12
N VAL A 171 -19.49 -18.39 -5.37
CA VAL A 171 -20.81 -17.84 -5.71
C VAL A 171 -20.74 -16.32 -5.66
N LEU A 172 -21.23 -15.67 -6.70
CA LEU A 172 -21.27 -14.21 -6.80
C LEU A 172 -22.07 -13.60 -5.64
N GLY A 173 -21.42 -12.71 -4.94
CA GLY A 173 -21.98 -11.88 -3.87
C GLY A 173 -22.31 -10.45 -4.34
N PRO A 174 -22.25 -9.46 -3.45
CA PRO A 174 -22.42 -8.06 -3.81
C PRO A 174 -21.34 -7.58 -4.77
N PHE A 175 -21.72 -6.77 -5.76
CA PHE A 175 -20.81 -6.16 -6.73
C PHE A 175 -21.35 -4.83 -7.25
N THR A 176 -20.47 -4.04 -7.89
CA THR A 176 -20.78 -2.81 -8.62
C THR A 176 -20.03 -2.82 -9.94
N GLY A 177 -20.74 -2.59 -11.04
CA GLY A 177 -20.23 -2.63 -12.42
C GLY A 177 -21.23 -3.27 -13.39
N GLU A 178 -20.76 -3.67 -14.56
CA GLU A 178 -21.59 -4.38 -15.56
C GLU A 178 -22.02 -5.76 -15.02
N SER A 179 -23.20 -6.24 -15.43
CA SER A 179 -23.66 -7.59 -15.05
C SER A 179 -22.74 -8.65 -15.65
N THR A 180 -22.49 -9.74 -14.91
CA THR A 180 -21.70 -10.89 -15.35
C THR A 180 -22.54 -12.17 -15.39
N ASP A 181 -22.25 -13.05 -16.35
CA ASP A 181 -22.83 -14.39 -16.43
C ASP A 181 -22.11 -15.39 -15.47
N HIS A 182 -20.97 -15.02 -14.93
CA HIS A 182 -20.15 -15.86 -14.06
C HIS A 182 -20.60 -15.82 -12.60
N VAL A 183 -21.85 -16.26 -12.36
CA VAL A 183 -22.42 -16.30 -11.00
C VAL A 183 -21.90 -17.44 -10.13
N ARG A 184 -21.27 -18.45 -10.74
CA ARG A 184 -20.65 -19.60 -10.05
C ARG A 184 -19.35 -19.99 -10.74
N ILE A 185 -18.24 -20.02 -9.99
CA ILE A 185 -16.88 -20.30 -10.52
C ILE A 185 -16.27 -21.44 -9.70
N PRO A 186 -15.95 -22.59 -10.31
CA PRO A 186 -15.22 -23.66 -9.63
C PRO A 186 -13.78 -23.23 -9.29
N PHE A 187 -13.25 -23.67 -8.15
CA PHE A 187 -11.84 -23.50 -7.82
C PHE A 187 -10.95 -24.04 -8.94
N GLY A 188 -9.86 -23.30 -9.27
CA GLY A 188 -8.95 -23.60 -10.36
C GLY A 188 -9.40 -23.10 -11.74
N LYS A 189 -10.61 -22.56 -11.89
CA LYS A 189 -11.12 -22.07 -13.17
C LYS A 189 -11.12 -20.53 -13.24
N GLY A 190 -10.52 -19.98 -14.27
CA GLY A 190 -10.34 -18.52 -14.41
C GLY A 190 -9.32 -17.99 -13.39
N ILE A 191 -9.16 -16.67 -13.31
CA ILE A 191 -8.27 -16.03 -12.33
C ILE A 191 -8.86 -16.17 -10.92
N CYS A 192 -10.14 -15.88 -10.76
CA CYS A 192 -10.89 -16.07 -9.52
C CYS A 192 -10.73 -17.49 -8.96
N GLY A 193 -11.04 -18.51 -9.76
CA GLY A 193 -10.89 -19.90 -9.29
C GLY A 193 -9.46 -20.30 -8.95
N GLN A 194 -8.44 -19.73 -9.64
CA GLN A 194 -7.03 -19.97 -9.32
C GLN A 194 -6.64 -19.30 -8.00
N ALA A 195 -7.10 -18.06 -7.75
CA ALA A 195 -6.88 -17.34 -6.50
C ALA A 195 -7.51 -18.11 -5.32
N ALA A 196 -8.75 -18.58 -5.49
CA ALA A 196 -9.42 -19.41 -4.49
C ALA A 196 -8.70 -20.73 -4.23
N GLN A 197 -8.16 -21.39 -5.27
CA GLN A 197 -7.47 -22.66 -5.12
C GLN A 197 -6.12 -22.55 -4.42
N THR A 198 -5.37 -21.47 -4.71
CA THR A 198 -4.01 -21.27 -4.19
C THR A 198 -3.98 -20.48 -2.89
N GLY A 199 -5.04 -19.72 -2.58
CA GLY A 199 -5.06 -18.78 -1.47
C GLY A 199 -4.06 -17.63 -1.65
N SER A 200 -3.79 -17.23 -2.88
CA SER A 200 -2.80 -16.19 -3.21
C SER A 200 -3.44 -15.10 -4.05
N THR A 201 -3.04 -13.86 -3.82
CA THR A 201 -3.46 -12.72 -4.65
C THR A 201 -2.90 -12.85 -6.06
N PHE A 202 -3.77 -12.73 -7.06
CA PHE A 202 -3.41 -12.63 -8.48
C PHE A 202 -3.51 -11.19 -8.93
N LEU A 203 -2.45 -10.69 -9.53
CA LEU A 203 -2.38 -9.40 -10.20
C LEU A 203 -2.03 -9.64 -11.66
N VAL A 204 -2.98 -9.39 -12.56
CA VAL A 204 -2.91 -9.70 -13.97
C VAL A 204 -2.92 -8.41 -14.79
N ASP A 205 -1.76 -8.05 -15.33
CA ASP A 205 -1.57 -6.82 -16.11
C ASP A 205 -2.30 -6.84 -17.47
N ASP A 206 -2.47 -8.04 -18.06
CA ASP A 206 -3.08 -8.23 -19.38
C ASP A 206 -3.77 -9.59 -19.44
N VAL A 207 -5.08 -9.59 -19.27
CA VAL A 207 -5.91 -10.80 -19.26
C VAL A 207 -5.86 -11.59 -20.58
N THR A 208 -5.48 -10.96 -21.70
CA THR A 208 -5.38 -11.62 -23.00
C THR A 208 -4.22 -12.60 -23.07
N LYS A 209 -3.26 -12.51 -22.14
CA LYS A 209 -2.10 -13.42 -22.04
C LYS A 209 -2.38 -14.64 -21.14
N GLU A 210 -3.52 -14.64 -20.44
CA GLU A 210 -3.87 -15.72 -19.54
C GLU A 210 -4.57 -16.86 -20.26
N ASN A 211 -3.96 -18.05 -20.22
CA ASN A 211 -4.49 -19.25 -20.88
C ASN A 211 -5.78 -19.80 -20.25
N ASN A 212 -6.05 -19.48 -19.00
CA ASN A 212 -7.21 -19.94 -18.21
C ASN A 212 -8.08 -18.74 -17.79
N TYR A 213 -8.27 -17.77 -18.69
CA TYR A 213 -9.09 -16.60 -18.42
C TYR A 213 -10.58 -16.90 -18.67
N LEU A 214 -11.43 -16.49 -17.73
CA LEU A 214 -12.88 -16.42 -17.91
C LEU A 214 -13.25 -14.95 -18.08
N SER A 215 -13.59 -14.55 -19.29
CA SER A 215 -13.92 -13.15 -19.58
C SER A 215 -15.24 -12.74 -18.92
N CYS A 216 -15.18 -11.87 -17.92
CA CYS A 216 -16.37 -11.26 -17.31
C CYS A 216 -17.02 -10.22 -18.24
N SER A 217 -16.22 -9.51 -19.05
CA SER A 217 -16.65 -8.56 -20.09
C SER A 217 -15.58 -8.45 -21.16
N ILE A 218 -15.99 -8.13 -22.41
CA ILE A 218 -15.06 -7.90 -23.53
C ILE A 218 -14.14 -6.68 -23.31
N ASN A 219 -14.51 -5.80 -22.37
CA ASN A 219 -13.78 -4.57 -22.08
C ASN A 219 -12.66 -4.75 -21.06
N VAL A 220 -12.64 -5.86 -20.33
CA VAL A 220 -11.63 -6.12 -19.28
C VAL A 220 -10.26 -6.33 -19.92
N LYS A 221 -9.26 -5.63 -19.41
CA LYS A 221 -7.87 -5.71 -19.85
C LYS A 221 -6.91 -6.12 -18.75
N SER A 222 -7.18 -5.77 -17.50
CA SER A 222 -6.42 -6.22 -16.34
C SER A 222 -7.35 -6.56 -15.20
N GLU A 223 -6.91 -7.43 -14.30
CA GLU A 223 -7.70 -7.96 -13.19
C GLU A 223 -6.82 -8.13 -11.95
N ILE A 224 -7.39 -7.88 -10.78
CA ILE A 224 -6.77 -8.23 -9.50
C ILE A 224 -7.77 -8.99 -8.65
N VAL A 225 -7.37 -10.18 -8.17
CA VAL A 225 -8.18 -11.03 -7.31
C VAL A 225 -7.46 -11.25 -5.99
N VAL A 226 -8.13 -10.97 -4.87
CA VAL A 226 -7.59 -11.08 -3.52
C VAL A 226 -8.43 -12.08 -2.71
N PRO A 227 -7.90 -13.24 -2.31
CA PRO A 227 -8.62 -14.22 -1.52
C PRO A 227 -8.86 -13.71 -0.08
N ILE A 228 -10.05 -13.97 0.46
CA ILE A 228 -10.42 -13.74 1.85
C ILE A 228 -10.18 -15.04 2.62
N ILE A 229 -9.22 -15.03 3.54
CA ILE A 229 -8.76 -16.24 4.23
C ILE A 229 -9.10 -16.17 5.71
N LYS A 230 -9.89 -17.12 6.20
CA LYS A 230 -10.22 -17.26 7.62
C LYS A 230 -9.77 -18.63 8.12
N ASN A 231 -8.95 -18.67 9.17
CA ASN A 231 -8.43 -19.90 9.77
C ASN A 231 -7.72 -20.83 8.75
N GLY A 232 -6.97 -20.26 7.79
CA GLY A 232 -6.25 -21.00 6.76
C GLY A 232 -7.12 -21.56 5.63
N ARG A 233 -8.39 -21.15 5.52
CA ARG A 233 -9.31 -21.54 4.45
C ARG A 233 -9.79 -20.31 3.70
N VAL A 234 -9.89 -20.43 2.38
CA VAL A 234 -10.53 -19.39 1.55
C VAL A 234 -12.05 -19.48 1.80
N ILE A 235 -12.62 -18.35 2.27
CA ILE A 235 -14.06 -18.19 2.52
C ILE A 235 -14.75 -17.33 1.46
N GLY A 236 -13.96 -16.73 0.56
CA GLY A 236 -14.38 -15.89 -0.53
C GLY A 236 -13.19 -15.18 -1.12
N GLU A 237 -13.46 -14.26 -2.01
CA GLU A 237 -12.45 -13.39 -2.62
C GLU A 237 -13.06 -12.05 -3.04
N LEU A 238 -12.19 -11.09 -3.21
CA LEU A 238 -12.46 -9.80 -3.80
C LEU A 238 -11.90 -9.82 -5.21
N ASP A 239 -12.74 -9.48 -6.18
CA ASP A 239 -12.41 -9.45 -7.60
C ASP A 239 -12.63 -8.05 -8.16
N ILE A 240 -11.64 -7.52 -8.91
CA ILE A 240 -11.69 -6.19 -9.51
C ILE A 240 -11.19 -6.24 -10.95
N ASP A 241 -12.02 -5.78 -11.87
CA ASP A 241 -11.69 -5.64 -13.28
C ASP A 241 -11.41 -4.19 -13.67
N SER A 242 -10.45 -4.02 -14.57
CA SER A 242 -10.15 -2.73 -15.22
C SER A 242 -10.20 -2.81 -16.74
N HIS A 243 -10.73 -1.74 -17.34
CA HIS A 243 -10.68 -1.52 -18.81
C HIS A 243 -9.32 -0.98 -19.29
N GLN A 244 -8.34 -0.85 -18.40
CA GLN A 244 -6.97 -0.42 -18.70
C GLN A 244 -6.01 -1.58 -18.48
N ALA A 245 -5.05 -1.80 -19.37
CA ALA A 245 -3.99 -2.77 -19.16
C ALA A 245 -2.98 -2.23 -18.13
N GLY A 246 -2.49 -3.11 -17.21
CA GLY A 246 -1.54 -2.73 -16.18
C GLY A 246 -2.10 -1.69 -15.20
N ALA A 247 -3.41 -1.72 -14.93
CA ALA A 247 -4.07 -0.74 -14.07
C ALA A 247 -3.70 -0.89 -12.59
N PHE A 248 -3.35 -2.09 -12.18
CA PHE A 248 -3.07 -2.44 -10.79
C PHE A 248 -1.58 -2.50 -10.50
N ASP A 249 -1.17 -2.03 -9.32
CA ASP A 249 0.20 -2.08 -8.84
C ASP A 249 0.28 -2.65 -7.40
N GLN A 250 1.44 -2.59 -6.79
CA GLN A 250 1.64 -3.10 -5.42
C GLN A 250 0.88 -2.29 -4.36
N TYR A 251 0.51 -1.03 -4.64
CA TYR A 251 -0.31 -0.23 -3.72
C TYR A 251 -1.77 -0.69 -3.76
N ASP A 252 -2.32 -1.00 -4.95
CA ASP A 252 -3.64 -1.63 -5.07
C ASP A 252 -3.67 -2.95 -4.31
N LYS A 253 -2.70 -3.83 -4.56
CA LYS A 253 -2.59 -5.13 -3.90
C LYS A 253 -2.57 -4.99 -2.37
N LYS A 254 -1.67 -4.17 -1.83
CA LYS A 254 -1.51 -3.95 -0.39
C LYS A 254 -2.78 -3.39 0.25
N PHE A 255 -3.44 -2.44 -0.42
CA PHE A 255 -4.69 -1.84 0.04
C PHE A 255 -5.83 -2.87 0.08
N LEU A 256 -6.03 -3.63 -1.00
CA LEU A 256 -7.10 -4.61 -1.12
C LEU A 256 -6.90 -5.80 -0.18
N GLU A 257 -5.67 -6.27 0.02
CA GLU A 257 -5.35 -7.28 1.03
C GLU A 257 -5.71 -6.78 2.44
N SER A 258 -5.41 -5.49 2.76
CA SER A 258 -5.84 -4.87 4.04
C SER A 258 -7.36 -4.82 4.18
N VAL A 259 -8.08 -4.51 3.10
CA VAL A 259 -9.57 -4.54 3.09
C VAL A 259 -10.08 -5.95 3.38
N CYS A 260 -9.54 -6.98 2.70
CA CYS A 260 -9.92 -8.38 2.91
C CYS A 260 -9.70 -8.82 4.36
N ASP A 261 -8.57 -8.45 4.98
CA ASP A 261 -8.29 -8.75 6.40
C ASP A 261 -9.32 -8.11 7.34
N LYS A 262 -9.72 -6.86 7.07
CA LYS A 262 -10.75 -6.15 7.87
C LYS A 262 -12.12 -6.81 7.76
N LEU A 263 -12.47 -7.40 6.62
CA LEU A 263 -13.75 -8.08 6.41
C LEU A 263 -13.94 -9.29 7.32
N LEU A 264 -12.88 -9.89 7.85
CA LEU A 264 -12.94 -11.05 8.73
C LEU A 264 -13.75 -10.81 10.02
N VAL A 265 -14.00 -9.55 10.39
CA VAL A 265 -14.82 -9.21 11.57
C VAL A 265 -16.32 -9.36 11.33
N ILE A 266 -16.75 -9.40 10.05
CA ILE A 266 -18.17 -9.51 9.67
C ILE A 266 -18.50 -10.81 8.91
N LEU A 267 -17.49 -11.51 8.40
CA LEU A 267 -17.56 -12.80 7.72
C LEU A 267 -17.12 -13.92 8.68
#